data_807c9e5f100b23fc185f859adb57be86
#
_entry.id   807c9e5f100b23fc185f859adb57be86
#
_cell.length_a   1.000
_cell.length_b   1.000
_cell.length_c   1.000
_cell.angle_alpha   90.00
_cell.angle_beta   90.00
_cell.angle_gamma   90.00
#
_symmetry.space_group_name_H-M   'P 1'
#
loop_
_entity.id
_entity.type
_entity.pdbx_description
1 polymer ?
#
loop_
_entity_poly.entity_id
_entity_poly.type
_entity_poly.pdbx_seq_one_letter_code
_entity_poly.pdbx_strand_id
1 'polypeptide(L)'
;TGYVPAGQVRAASVREMIANSVAHRSYLEPGNIQVALFDDRLEVTSPGMLLNGVSIKKMKEGYSKPRNRAIASASAFAYMKFIEKWGSGIPRILRECNEYGLPEPAFIDFDGDFRVNMYRQLPEKDWSHTDDTKRDTNDTISENDTKVLNLIRENPSITQAELKEKLQVSIVTVKRLMADLQKRGLIERQGSSRKGKWIIIGQKE
;
A
#
# COMPACT_ATOMS: atom_id res chain seq x y z
N THR A 1 14.69 -22.63 -17.11
CA THR A 1 15.06 -21.60 -16.11
C THR A 1 15.36 -20.31 -16.87
N GLY A 2 14.31 -19.49 -17.10
CA GLY A 2 14.47 -18.21 -17.75
C GLY A 2 15.30 -17.26 -16.86
N TYR A 3 16.29 -16.61 -17.46
CA TYR A 3 17.01 -15.51 -16.85
C TYR A 3 16.02 -14.39 -16.54
N VAL A 4 15.90 -13.99 -15.27
CA VAL A 4 15.16 -12.80 -14.86
C VAL A 4 16.19 -11.73 -14.56
N PRO A 5 16.19 -10.60 -15.29
CA PRO A 5 17.10 -9.50 -15.00
C PRO A 5 16.96 -9.05 -13.53
N ALA A 6 18.07 -8.64 -12.93
CA ALA A 6 18.06 -8.06 -11.60
C ALA A 6 17.06 -6.89 -11.55
N GLY A 7 16.28 -6.78 -10.47
CA GLY A 7 15.29 -5.71 -10.30
C GLY A 7 13.90 -5.99 -10.88
N GLN A 8 13.65 -7.18 -11.43
CA GLN A 8 12.32 -7.58 -11.92
C GLN A 8 11.66 -8.65 -11.05
N VAL A 9 10.34 -8.53 -10.90
CA VAL A 9 9.53 -9.51 -10.19
C VAL A 9 9.46 -10.81 -11.00
N ARG A 10 9.70 -11.96 -10.36
CA ARG A 10 9.62 -13.25 -11.04
C ARG A 10 8.19 -13.62 -11.41
N ALA A 11 8.01 -14.20 -12.60
CA ALA A 11 6.72 -14.70 -13.05
C ALA A 11 6.11 -15.74 -12.08
N ALA A 12 6.94 -16.51 -11.37
CA ALA A 12 6.49 -17.45 -10.36
C ALA A 12 5.83 -16.75 -9.16
N SER A 13 6.41 -15.65 -8.67
CA SER A 13 5.84 -14.86 -7.57
C SER A 13 4.54 -14.18 -7.99
N VAL A 14 4.46 -13.65 -9.22
CA VAL A 14 3.21 -13.08 -9.77
C VAL A 14 2.11 -14.14 -9.86
N ARG A 15 2.44 -15.31 -10.38
CA ARG A 15 1.50 -16.44 -10.47
C ARG A 15 0.98 -16.86 -9.11
N GLU A 16 1.85 -16.95 -8.11
CA GLU A 16 1.48 -17.29 -6.73
C GLU A 16 0.54 -16.24 -6.14
N MET A 17 0.81 -14.93 -6.35
CA MET A 17 -0.09 -13.86 -5.87
C MET A 17 -1.48 -13.98 -6.49
N ILE A 18 -1.57 -14.20 -7.81
CA ILE A 18 -2.85 -14.33 -8.50
C ILE A 18 -3.59 -15.59 -8.01
N ALA A 19 -2.89 -16.72 -7.88
CA ALA A 19 -3.46 -17.95 -7.37
C ALA A 19 -3.99 -17.79 -5.92
N ASN A 20 -3.22 -17.12 -5.05
CA ASN A 20 -3.64 -16.82 -3.70
C ASN A 20 -4.88 -15.90 -3.70
N SER A 21 -4.94 -14.91 -4.58
CA SER A 21 -6.11 -14.04 -4.70
C SER A 21 -7.37 -14.82 -5.06
N VAL A 22 -7.28 -15.77 -5.98
CA VAL A 22 -8.41 -16.66 -6.36
C VAL A 22 -8.80 -17.57 -5.19
N ALA A 23 -7.83 -18.17 -4.49
CA ALA A 23 -8.10 -19.10 -3.38
C ALA A 23 -8.64 -18.40 -2.13
N HIS A 24 -8.31 -17.14 -1.91
CA HIS A 24 -8.60 -16.41 -0.67
C HIS A 24 -9.65 -15.32 -0.80
N ARG A 25 -10.07 -14.90 -2.02
CA ARG A 25 -11.10 -13.88 -2.17
C ARG A 25 -12.42 -14.27 -1.50
N SER A 26 -13.19 -13.27 -1.11
CA SER A 26 -14.62 -13.46 -0.78
C SER A 26 -15.42 -13.55 -2.07
N TYR A 27 -16.08 -14.67 -2.30
CA TYR A 27 -17.02 -14.86 -3.42
C TYR A 27 -18.43 -14.35 -3.08
N LEU A 28 -18.65 -13.91 -1.86
CA LEU A 28 -19.89 -13.26 -1.42
C LEU A 28 -19.87 -11.74 -1.70
N GLU A 29 -18.68 -11.18 -1.84
CA GLU A 29 -18.49 -9.76 -2.15
C GLU A 29 -18.58 -9.54 -3.68
N PRO A 30 -19.41 -8.59 -4.12
CA PRO A 30 -19.49 -8.20 -5.53
C PRO A 30 -18.24 -7.43 -5.92
N GLY A 31 -17.32 -8.05 -6.57
CA GLY A 31 -16.10 -7.39 -7.04
C GLY A 31 -15.24 -8.35 -7.83
N ASN A 32 -14.30 -7.81 -8.57
CA ASN A 32 -13.34 -8.59 -9.34
C ASN A 32 -11.96 -8.54 -8.70
N ILE A 33 -11.16 -9.59 -8.90
CA ILE A 33 -9.72 -9.50 -8.65
C ILE A 33 -9.16 -8.51 -9.67
N GLN A 34 -8.46 -7.50 -9.17
CA GLN A 34 -7.82 -6.47 -9.98
C GLN A 34 -6.32 -6.72 -9.99
N VAL A 35 -5.72 -6.68 -11.18
CA VAL A 35 -4.28 -6.74 -11.37
C VAL A 35 -3.87 -5.49 -12.12
N ALA A 36 -3.10 -4.62 -11.48
CA ALA A 36 -2.65 -3.36 -12.04
C ALA A 36 -1.12 -3.32 -12.08
N LEU A 37 -0.58 -2.93 -13.23
CA LEU A 37 0.85 -2.75 -13.42
C LEU A 37 1.15 -1.26 -13.52
N PHE A 38 1.99 -0.79 -12.59
CA PHE A 38 2.50 0.57 -12.54
C PHE A 38 3.98 0.60 -12.92
N ASP A 39 4.53 1.79 -13.06
CA ASP A 39 5.94 1.96 -13.40
C ASP A 39 6.88 1.43 -12.32
N ASP A 40 6.46 1.43 -11.06
CA ASP A 40 7.25 1.05 -9.90
C ASP A 40 6.81 -0.26 -9.24
N ARG A 41 5.60 -0.76 -9.54
CA ARG A 41 5.02 -1.92 -8.85
C ARG A 41 3.96 -2.67 -9.64
N LEU A 42 3.70 -3.88 -9.22
CA LEU A 42 2.52 -4.68 -9.55
C LEU A 42 1.61 -4.73 -8.34
N GLU A 43 0.33 -4.38 -8.51
CA GLU A 43 -0.71 -4.52 -7.48
C GLU A 43 -1.66 -5.66 -7.83
N VAL A 44 -2.00 -6.47 -6.85
CA VAL A 44 -3.08 -7.45 -6.93
C VAL A 44 -4.04 -7.20 -5.78
N THR A 45 -5.25 -6.80 -6.10
CA THR A 45 -6.33 -6.53 -5.13
C THR A 45 -7.43 -7.57 -5.29
N SER A 46 -7.90 -8.13 -4.19
CA SER A 46 -8.99 -9.11 -4.19
C SER A 46 -10.04 -8.79 -3.13
N PRO A 47 -11.35 -8.97 -3.44
CA PRO A 47 -12.42 -8.81 -2.47
C PRO A 47 -12.27 -9.75 -1.27
N GLY A 48 -12.46 -9.21 -0.08
CA GLY A 48 -12.45 -9.95 1.18
C GLY A 48 -11.20 -9.68 2.01
N MET A 49 -11.40 -9.10 3.18
CA MET A 49 -10.37 -8.87 4.22
C MET A 49 -9.79 -10.18 4.73
N LEU A 50 -8.72 -10.13 5.49
CA LEU A 50 -8.16 -11.30 6.16
C LEU A 50 -9.21 -11.97 7.07
N LEU A 51 -9.20 -13.30 7.09
CA LEU A 51 -10.08 -14.06 7.99
C LEU A 51 -9.69 -13.85 9.45
N ASN A 52 -10.69 -13.89 10.34
CA ASN A 52 -10.47 -13.82 11.78
C ASN A 52 -9.36 -14.79 12.24
N GLY A 53 -8.42 -14.27 13.00
CA GLY A 53 -7.26 -15.01 13.51
C GLY A 53 -6.07 -15.08 12.55
N VAL A 54 -6.19 -14.56 11.33
CA VAL A 54 -5.08 -14.34 10.40
C VAL A 54 -4.58 -12.90 10.54
N SER A 55 -3.28 -12.72 10.53
CA SER A 55 -2.64 -11.39 10.48
C SER A 55 -1.53 -11.41 9.44
N ILE A 56 -1.16 -10.23 8.94
CA ILE A 56 -0.06 -10.07 7.98
C ILE A 56 1.22 -10.70 8.54
N LYS A 57 1.51 -10.51 9.83
CA LYS A 57 2.66 -11.13 10.50
C LYS A 57 2.63 -12.65 10.37
N LYS A 58 1.51 -13.28 10.75
CA LYS A 58 1.36 -14.75 10.64
C LYS A 58 1.47 -15.25 9.21
N MET A 59 0.95 -14.49 8.23
CA MET A 59 1.08 -14.84 6.81
C MET A 59 2.55 -14.85 6.36
N LYS A 60 3.33 -13.86 6.77
CA LYS A 60 4.77 -13.79 6.48
C LYS A 60 5.54 -14.95 7.11
N GLU A 61 5.08 -15.46 8.25
CA GLU A 61 5.61 -16.63 8.94
C GLU A 61 5.13 -17.97 8.33
N GLY A 62 4.28 -17.93 7.28
CA GLY A 62 3.80 -19.11 6.58
C GLY A 62 2.46 -19.66 7.08
N TYR A 63 1.76 -18.92 7.96
CA TYR A 63 0.41 -19.31 8.35
C TYR A 63 -0.57 -19.08 7.21
N SER A 64 -1.31 -20.13 6.82
CA SER A 64 -2.31 -20.07 5.78
C SER A 64 -3.64 -20.66 6.26
N LYS A 65 -4.71 -19.91 6.07
CA LYS A 65 -6.09 -20.35 6.33
C LYS A 65 -6.93 -20.00 5.10
N PRO A 66 -7.10 -20.93 4.15
CA PRO A 66 -7.81 -20.61 2.92
C PRO A 66 -9.29 -20.34 3.21
N ARG A 67 -9.82 -19.29 2.58
CA ARG A 67 -11.24 -18.97 2.60
C ARG A 67 -12.03 -20.00 1.81
N ASN A 68 -11.53 -20.36 0.62
CA ASN A 68 -12.18 -21.26 -0.32
C ASN A 68 -11.45 -22.60 -0.37
N ARG A 69 -11.72 -23.46 0.62
CA ARG A 69 -11.04 -24.77 0.74
C ARG A 69 -11.22 -25.63 -0.51
N ALA A 70 -12.41 -25.62 -1.11
CA ALA A 70 -12.68 -26.39 -2.33
C ALA A 70 -11.79 -25.95 -3.50
N ILE A 71 -11.60 -24.64 -3.69
CA ILE A 71 -10.73 -24.09 -4.74
C ILE A 71 -9.27 -24.39 -4.41
N ALA A 72 -8.88 -24.16 -3.19
CA ALA A 72 -7.50 -24.33 -2.75
C ALA A 72 -7.07 -25.81 -2.71
N SER A 73 -8.00 -26.74 -2.42
CA SER A 73 -7.77 -28.19 -2.45
C SER A 73 -8.10 -28.83 -3.80
N ALA A 74 -8.77 -28.09 -4.70
CA ALA A 74 -9.06 -28.62 -6.01
C ALA A 74 -7.77 -29.05 -6.70
N SER A 75 -7.76 -30.27 -7.17
CA SER A 75 -6.66 -30.90 -7.89
C SER A 75 -6.13 -30.05 -9.05
N ALA A 76 -6.94 -29.12 -9.58
CA ALA A 76 -6.49 -28.16 -10.59
C ALA A 76 -5.36 -27.25 -10.10
N PHE A 77 -5.47 -26.65 -8.92
CA PHE A 77 -4.40 -25.79 -8.37
C PHE A 77 -3.20 -26.61 -7.90
N ALA A 78 -3.42 -27.79 -7.30
CA ALA A 78 -2.36 -28.71 -6.89
C ALA A 78 -1.73 -29.41 -8.11
N TYR A 79 -2.54 -29.85 -9.09
CA TYR A 79 -2.09 -30.54 -10.30
C TYR A 79 -1.31 -29.64 -11.25
N MET A 80 -1.74 -28.38 -11.40
CA MET A 80 -1.03 -27.39 -12.22
C MET A 80 0.16 -26.75 -11.50
N LYS A 81 0.47 -27.17 -10.27
CA LYS A 81 1.54 -26.60 -9.43
C LYS A 81 1.43 -25.08 -9.26
N PHE A 82 0.20 -24.55 -9.31
CA PHE A 82 -0.02 -23.11 -9.09
C PHE A 82 0.13 -22.72 -7.63
N ILE A 83 -0.21 -23.63 -6.72
CA ILE A 83 -0.02 -23.44 -5.28
C ILE A 83 0.87 -24.60 -4.81
N GLU A 84 2.01 -24.27 -4.24
CA GLU A 84 2.86 -25.21 -3.53
C GLU A 84 2.25 -25.57 -2.16
N LYS A 85 2.98 -26.30 -1.34
CA LYS A 85 2.52 -26.67 0.02
C LYS A 85 1.91 -25.49 0.75
N TRP A 86 0.78 -25.71 1.40
CA TRP A 86 0.07 -24.72 2.21
C TRP A 86 1.00 -23.88 3.08
N GLY A 87 0.94 -22.54 2.93
CA GLY A 87 1.70 -21.60 3.74
C GLY A 87 3.11 -21.29 3.24
N SER A 88 3.63 -21.96 2.22
CA SER A 88 4.99 -21.69 1.72
C SER A 88 5.06 -20.54 0.69
N GLY A 89 3.94 -20.16 0.09
CA GLY A 89 3.90 -19.17 -1.01
C GLY A 89 4.37 -17.77 -0.60
N ILE A 90 3.82 -17.20 0.44
CA ILE A 90 4.21 -15.87 0.93
C ILE A 90 5.67 -15.83 1.41
N PRO A 91 6.13 -16.75 2.28
CA PRO A 91 7.56 -16.82 2.65
C PRO A 91 8.49 -16.94 1.46
N ARG A 92 8.09 -17.70 0.42
CA ARG A 92 8.88 -17.81 -0.81
C ARG A 92 8.95 -16.48 -1.57
N ILE A 93 7.82 -15.78 -1.73
CA ILE A 93 7.81 -14.46 -2.38
C ILE A 93 8.74 -13.48 -1.66
N LEU A 94 8.66 -13.43 -0.32
CA LEU A 94 9.51 -12.58 0.50
C LEU A 94 11.01 -12.89 0.29
N ARG A 95 11.36 -14.18 0.33
CA ARG A 95 12.73 -14.64 0.09
C ARG A 95 13.20 -14.28 -1.32
N GLU A 96 12.39 -14.56 -2.35
CA GLU A 96 12.73 -14.22 -3.74
C GLU A 96 12.92 -12.72 -3.93
N CYS A 97 12.07 -11.88 -3.34
CA CYS A 97 12.26 -10.43 -3.40
C CYS A 97 13.59 -10.01 -2.76
N ASN A 98 13.93 -10.55 -1.59
CA ASN A 98 15.19 -10.27 -0.91
C ASN A 98 16.41 -10.75 -1.73
N GLU A 99 16.37 -11.97 -2.29
CA GLU A 99 17.45 -12.54 -3.12
C GLU A 99 17.71 -11.72 -4.40
N TYR A 100 16.67 -11.08 -4.95
CA TYR A 100 16.76 -10.24 -6.14
C TYR A 100 16.98 -8.75 -5.83
N GLY A 101 17.18 -8.39 -4.55
CA GLY A 101 17.37 -7.00 -4.14
C GLY A 101 16.15 -6.11 -4.35
N LEU A 102 14.95 -6.72 -4.40
CA LEU A 102 13.68 -6.00 -4.50
C LEU A 102 13.20 -5.56 -3.13
N PRO A 103 12.47 -4.43 -3.05
CA PRO A 103 11.78 -4.05 -1.82
C PRO A 103 10.83 -5.15 -1.35
N GLU A 104 10.65 -5.25 -0.05
CA GLU A 104 9.69 -6.20 0.54
C GLU A 104 8.27 -5.88 0.05
N PRO A 105 7.49 -6.89 -0.38
CA PRO A 105 6.10 -6.69 -0.77
C PRO A 105 5.25 -6.14 0.37
N ALA A 106 4.39 -5.17 0.06
CA ALA A 106 3.41 -4.66 1.01
C ALA A 106 2.13 -5.50 0.94
N PHE A 107 1.59 -5.85 2.11
CA PHE A 107 0.32 -6.54 2.29
C PHE A 107 -0.62 -5.58 3.01
N ILE A 108 -1.77 -5.28 2.42
CA ILE A 108 -2.70 -4.26 2.89
C ILE A 108 -4.09 -4.85 3.01
N ASP A 109 -4.66 -4.79 4.22
CA ASP A 109 -6.00 -5.25 4.55
C ASP A 109 -6.87 -4.01 4.81
N PHE A 110 -7.80 -3.66 3.91
CA PHE A 110 -8.52 -2.39 3.96
C PHE A 110 -9.90 -2.44 3.30
N ASP A 111 -10.87 -1.77 3.89
CA ASP A 111 -12.19 -1.47 3.33
C ASP A 111 -12.92 -2.64 2.63
N GLY A 112 -12.76 -3.85 3.15
CA GLY A 112 -13.37 -5.05 2.58
C GLY A 112 -12.51 -5.78 1.55
N ASP A 113 -11.35 -5.23 1.18
CA ASP A 113 -10.43 -5.78 0.20
C ASP A 113 -9.08 -6.17 0.82
N PHE A 114 -8.34 -7.04 0.13
CA PHE A 114 -6.97 -7.36 0.44
C PHE A 114 -6.07 -7.10 -0.77
N ARG A 115 -5.02 -6.30 -0.58
CA ARG A 115 -4.07 -5.91 -1.64
C ARG A 115 -2.66 -6.38 -1.34
N VAL A 116 -1.97 -6.79 -2.38
CA VAL A 116 -0.52 -7.08 -2.35
C VAL A 116 0.16 -6.20 -3.39
N ASN A 117 1.17 -5.45 -2.96
CA ASN A 117 2.02 -4.64 -3.83
C ASN A 117 3.40 -5.29 -3.91
N MET A 118 3.84 -5.64 -5.12
CA MET A 118 5.21 -6.08 -5.38
C MET A 118 5.95 -4.98 -6.14
N TYR A 119 7.04 -4.51 -5.55
CA TYR A 119 7.84 -3.42 -6.11
C TYR A 119 8.95 -3.95 -7.00
N ARG A 120 9.29 -3.21 -8.05
CA ARG A 120 10.52 -3.43 -8.81
C ARG A 120 11.58 -2.43 -8.38
N GLN A 121 12.84 -2.79 -8.58
CA GLN A 121 13.93 -1.85 -8.43
C GLN A 121 13.87 -0.89 -9.63
N LEU A 122 13.61 0.38 -9.36
CA LEU A 122 13.79 1.39 -10.40
C LEU A 122 15.29 1.69 -10.51
N PRO A 123 15.83 1.87 -11.73
CA PRO A 123 17.17 2.41 -11.87
C PRO A 123 17.24 3.73 -11.10
N GLU A 124 18.38 4.02 -10.46
CA GLU A 124 18.65 5.27 -9.75
C GLU A 124 18.50 6.47 -10.71
N LYS A 125 17.29 6.82 -11.05
CA LYS A 125 16.93 8.02 -11.77
C LYS A 125 15.85 8.73 -11.00
N ASP A 126 16.31 9.78 -10.32
CA ASP A 126 15.54 10.98 -9.99
C ASP A 126 14.10 10.76 -9.49
N TRP A 127 13.98 10.35 -8.24
CA TRP A 127 12.70 10.25 -7.52
C TRP A 127 12.06 11.61 -7.21
N SER A 128 12.38 12.66 -7.98
CA SER A 128 11.80 13.98 -7.78
C SER A 128 10.34 14.11 -8.24
N HIS A 129 9.80 13.14 -8.97
CA HIS A 129 8.43 13.22 -9.48
C HIS A 129 7.74 11.87 -9.60
N THR A 130 7.20 11.32 -8.54
CA THR A 130 5.92 10.58 -8.50
C THR A 130 5.65 10.11 -7.07
N ASP A 131 5.21 11.02 -6.26
CA ASP A 131 4.79 10.74 -4.89
C ASP A 131 3.28 10.54 -4.85
N ASP A 132 2.80 9.33 -5.13
CA ASP A 132 1.40 9.01 -4.91
C ASP A 132 1.14 7.76 -4.06
N THR A 133 2.17 7.04 -3.56
CA THR A 133 1.90 5.75 -2.89
C THR A 133 2.77 5.40 -1.68
N LYS A 134 3.32 6.40 -0.98
CA LYS A 134 3.87 6.18 0.36
C LYS A 134 2.97 6.78 1.41
N ARG A 135 1.84 6.14 1.70
CA ARG A 135 1.04 6.48 2.88
C ARG A 135 0.20 5.32 3.35
N ASP A 136 0.81 4.35 3.99
CA ASP A 136 0.13 3.49 4.94
C ASP A 136 1.13 2.98 6.00
N THR A 137 1.76 3.92 6.71
CA THR A 137 2.28 3.67 8.05
C THR A 137 2.05 4.91 8.88
N ASN A 138 1.22 4.79 9.87
CA ASN A 138 0.58 5.81 10.68
C ASN A 138 1.50 6.64 11.59
N ASP A 139 2.83 6.68 11.41
CA ASP A 139 3.71 7.34 12.39
C ASP A 139 4.88 8.16 11.80
N THR A 140 5.03 8.26 10.48
CA THR A 140 6.13 9.05 9.93
C THR A 140 5.62 10.32 9.27
N ILE A 141 6.02 11.48 9.81
CA ILE A 141 5.76 12.80 9.21
C ILE A 141 6.55 12.87 7.90
N SER A 142 5.86 12.97 6.76
CA SER A 142 6.51 13.11 5.45
C SER A 142 7.19 14.47 5.28
N GLU A 143 8.11 14.59 4.33
CA GLU A 143 8.74 15.87 4.01
C GLU A 143 7.70 16.94 3.62
N ASN A 144 6.66 16.56 2.89
CA ASN A 144 5.57 17.46 2.52
C ASN A 144 4.70 17.83 3.73
N ASP A 145 4.46 16.91 4.67
CA ASP A 145 3.78 17.23 5.92
C ASP A 145 4.57 18.25 6.73
N THR A 146 5.89 18.06 6.82
CA THR A 146 6.79 19.02 7.49
C THR A 146 6.75 20.40 6.85
N LYS A 147 6.77 20.47 5.51
CA LYS A 147 6.65 21.74 4.77
C LYS A 147 5.31 22.42 5.05
N VAL A 148 4.20 21.67 5.01
CA VAL A 148 2.86 22.19 5.34
C VAL A 148 2.79 22.68 6.78
N LEU A 149 3.29 21.92 7.74
CA LEU A 149 3.31 22.31 9.16
C LEU A 149 4.13 23.58 9.38
N ASN A 150 5.28 23.72 8.73
CA ASN A 150 6.10 24.94 8.82
C ASN A 150 5.38 26.16 8.22
N LEU A 151 4.75 26.00 7.05
CA LEU A 151 3.98 27.08 6.43
C LEU A 151 2.76 27.51 7.28
N ILE A 152 2.10 26.56 7.95
CA ILE A 152 1.02 26.85 8.90
C ILE A 152 1.57 27.56 10.14
N ARG A 153 2.76 27.20 10.62
CA ARG A 153 3.40 27.87 11.76
C ARG A 153 3.75 29.31 11.44
N GLU A 154 4.25 29.59 10.22
CA GLU A 154 4.54 30.94 9.75
C GLU A 154 3.28 31.77 9.51
N ASN A 155 2.26 31.18 8.93
CA ASN A 155 0.98 31.82 8.65
C ASN A 155 -0.21 30.90 8.99
N PRO A 156 -0.76 31.00 10.21
CA PRO A 156 -1.93 30.20 10.61
C PRO A 156 -3.19 30.41 9.77
N SER A 157 -3.26 31.50 9.03
CA SER A 157 -4.39 31.81 8.14
C SER A 157 -4.16 31.41 6.70
N ILE A 158 -3.08 30.67 6.40
CA ILE A 158 -2.70 30.26 5.05
C ILE A 158 -3.83 29.51 4.36
N THR A 159 -4.09 29.88 3.11
CA THR A 159 -5.13 29.27 2.29
C THR A 159 -4.58 28.05 1.51
N GLN A 160 -5.49 27.19 1.08
CA GLN A 160 -5.09 26.05 0.23
C GLN A 160 -4.50 26.49 -1.11
N ALA A 161 -4.89 27.66 -1.63
CA ALA A 161 -4.33 28.24 -2.84
C ALA A 161 -2.87 28.68 -2.64
N GLU A 162 -2.58 29.35 -1.53
CA GLU A 162 -1.22 29.75 -1.16
C GLU A 162 -0.32 28.53 -0.88
N LEU A 163 -0.86 27.49 -0.24
CA LEU A 163 -0.14 26.24 -0.05
C LEU A 163 0.20 25.58 -1.39
N LYS A 164 -0.73 25.57 -2.36
CA LYS A 164 -0.49 25.06 -3.71
C LYS A 164 0.71 25.77 -4.35
N GLU A 165 0.75 27.11 -4.28
CA GLU A 165 1.83 27.89 -4.89
C GLU A 165 3.17 27.68 -4.21
N LYS A 166 3.18 27.70 -2.87
CA LYS A 166 4.42 27.55 -2.09
C LYS A 166 5.00 26.13 -2.15
N LEU A 167 4.15 25.12 -2.22
CA LEU A 167 4.57 23.72 -2.32
C LEU A 167 4.78 23.25 -3.76
N GLN A 168 4.35 24.04 -4.76
CA GLN A 168 4.39 23.70 -6.19
C GLN A 168 3.70 22.36 -6.53
N VAL A 169 2.59 22.07 -5.84
CA VAL A 169 1.80 20.85 -6.04
C VAL A 169 0.38 21.16 -6.50
N SER A 170 -0.37 20.16 -6.95
CA SER A 170 -1.76 20.33 -7.36
C SER A 170 -2.66 20.71 -6.17
N ILE A 171 -3.77 21.41 -6.43
CA ILE A 171 -4.76 21.75 -5.39
C ILE A 171 -5.38 20.47 -4.78
N VAL A 172 -5.47 19.39 -5.55
CA VAL A 172 -5.95 18.09 -5.08
C VAL A 172 -4.98 17.50 -4.07
N THR A 173 -3.68 17.58 -4.34
CA THR A 173 -2.61 17.15 -3.42
C THR A 173 -2.66 17.95 -2.11
N VAL A 174 -2.82 19.29 -2.18
CA VAL A 174 -2.95 20.12 -0.98
C VAL A 174 -4.16 19.71 -0.13
N LYS A 175 -5.32 19.54 -0.75
CA LYS A 175 -6.54 19.10 -0.04
C LYS A 175 -6.34 17.77 0.66
N ARG A 176 -5.69 16.80 -0.01
CA ARG A 176 -5.38 15.49 0.54
C ARG A 176 -4.41 15.59 1.73
N LEU A 177 -3.32 16.35 1.60
CA LEU A 177 -2.35 16.61 2.67
C LEU A 177 -3.02 17.21 3.91
N MET A 178 -3.83 18.24 3.72
CA MET A 178 -4.53 18.91 4.81
C MET A 178 -5.54 17.97 5.51
N ALA A 179 -6.27 17.18 4.74
CA ALA A 179 -7.23 16.19 5.28
C ALA A 179 -6.51 15.09 6.07
N ASP A 180 -5.37 14.60 5.57
CA ASP A 180 -4.55 13.59 6.25
C ASP A 180 -3.97 14.12 7.57
N LEU A 181 -3.38 15.31 7.56
CA LEU A 181 -2.88 15.96 8.78
C LEU A 181 -3.97 16.18 9.81
N GLN A 182 -5.20 16.54 9.39
CA GLN A 182 -6.36 16.64 10.29
C GLN A 182 -6.78 15.29 10.85
N LYS A 183 -6.86 14.25 9.99
CA LYS A 183 -7.22 12.88 10.40
C LYS A 183 -6.23 12.31 11.42
N ARG A 184 -4.95 12.63 11.26
CA ARG A 184 -3.86 12.27 12.19
C ARG A 184 -3.82 13.15 13.45
N GLY A 185 -4.70 14.14 13.58
CA GLY A 185 -4.74 15.04 14.72
C GLY A 185 -3.54 15.97 14.85
N LEU A 186 -2.79 16.19 13.77
CA LEU A 186 -1.62 17.08 13.76
C LEU A 186 -1.98 18.53 13.55
N ILE A 187 -3.10 18.81 12.88
CA ILE A 187 -3.66 20.14 12.69
C ILE A 187 -5.16 20.16 12.94
N GLU A 188 -5.67 21.27 13.43
CA GLU A 188 -7.08 21.53 13.59
C GLU A 188 -7.44 22.91 13.03
N ARG A 189 -8.66 23.03 12.53
CA ARG A 189 -9.15 24.34 12.08
C ARG A 189 -10.02 24.99 13.14
N GLN A 190 -9.59 26.11 13.66
CA GLN A 190 -10.35 26.91 14.61
C GLN A 190 -11.03 28.07 13.90
N GLY A 191 -12.36 28.19 14.04
CA GLY A 191 -13.19 29.26 13.48
C GLY A 191 -13.94 28.86 12.21
N SER A 192 -14.50 29.86 11.50
CA SER A 192 -15.33 29.62 10.31
C SER A 192 -14.51 29.26 9.06
N SER A 193 -15.18 28.69 8.05
CA SER A 193 -14.55 28.32 6.77
C SER A 193 -13.90 29.51 6.03
N ARG A 194 -14.33 30.74 6.28
CA ARG A 194 -13.80 31.96 5.63
C ARG A 194 -12.77 32.72 6.46
N LYS A 195 -12.81 32.65 7.80
CA LYS A 195 -11.92 33.39 8.72
C LYS A 195 -11.26 32.47 9.76
N GLY A 196 -11.25 31.17 9.54
CA GLY A 196 -10.62 30.23 10.47
C GLY A 196 -9.11 30.19 10.32
N LYS A 197 -8.45 29.85 11.44
CA LYS A 197 -7.00 29.65 11.52
C LYS A 197 -6.69 28.16 11.70
N TRP A 198 -5.55 27.74 11.21
CA TRP A 198 -5.01 26.40 11.45
C TRP A 198 -4.21 26.40 12.73
N ILE A 199 -4.42 25.42 13.57
CA ILE A 199 -3.66 25.19 14.80
C ILE A 199 -2.95 23.87 14.66
N ILE A 200 -1.66 23.83 15.02
CA ILE A 200 -0.87 22.60 15.07
C ILE A 200 -1.10 21.99 16.46
N ILE A 201 -1.61 20.74 16.49
CA ILE A 201 -1.86 19.97 17.70
C ILE A 201 -0.72 18.97 17.86
N GLY A 202 0.01 19.03 18.99
CA GLY A 202 0.97 17.99 19.35
C GLY A 202 2.42 18.27 18.94
N GLN A 203 3.07 19.13 19.71
CA GLN A 203 4.37 18.88 20.29
C GLN A 203 4.26 19.25 21.76
N LYS A 204 4.08 18.27 22.64
CA LYS A 204 4.55 18.43 24.01
C LYS A 204 6.07 18.44 23.91
N GLU A 205 6.66 19.55 24.39
CA GLU A 205 8.08 19.66 24.67
C GLU A 205 8.61 18.46 25.44
#